data_abe18009415dcb61079bf8fdda053264
#
_entry.id   abe18009415dcb61079bf8fdda053264
#
_cell.length_a   1.000
_cell.length_b   1.000
_cell.length_c   1.000
_cell.angle_alpha   90.00
_cell.angle_beta   90.00
_cell.angle_gamma   90.00
#
_symmetry.space_group_name_H-M   'P 1'
#
loop_
_entity.id
_entity.type
_entity.pdbx_description
1 polymer ?
#
loop_
_entity_poly.entity_id
_entity_poly.type
_entity_poly.pdbx_seq_one_letter_code
_entity_poly.pdbx_strand_id
1 'polypeptide(L)'
;MAVFTYREGKSEREAARMIIRQKYLDRLIAYQDTDLVKVVTGIRRCGKSTLLDMMRDHLARQGVPESRLLTFRMESMELSGIADYRELYDLVMRRIGDQPRVYLFFDEPQSVEGWERAVNALRVDADCDIYVTGSNAFLLSSELATLISGRYVEVAMQPLTFAEYLDFRGAEWQPAGKAGSDIARLPDGSFATLSSLLAQYRTFGGFPYLALREPDEESHRDYMRGIHQTIIVRHIMARAQRKGVRAVSSRDVLERICAFLADNIGNETSANKVSGTLRADGRSTNRDTAEFYMSTLAEAYLFRRAQRYDIKGRELLKTGCKYYIADTGLRSYLDGYRNTDSGRVLENIVHNQLVFDGYDVMVGHLRGGEVDFVATKPRRRIYVQVTEDMSDGETMERELAPLRRIGDEYRKIVVVARGDYPSDVDGIEIVSAVDFLLHR
;
A
#
# COMPACT_ATOMS: atom_id res chain seq x y z
N MET A 1 17.98 0.39 -19.94
CA MET A 1 16.92 0.04 -20.91
C MET A 1 17.12 -1.42 -21.31
N ALA A 2 16.45 -2.35 -20.65
CA ALA A 2 16.55 -3.79 -20.92
C ALA A 2 15.21 -4.28 -21.45
N VAL A 3 15.18 -4.66 -22.72
CA VAL A 3 14.04 -5.27 -23.41
C VAL A 3 14.09 -6.78 -23.10
N PHE A 4 13.02 -7.32 -22.51
CA PHE A 4 12.92 -8.75 -22.23
C PHE A 4 11.93 -9.41 -23.20
N THR A 5 12.40 -10.42 -23.91
CA THR A 5 11.60 -11.32 -24.76
C THR A 5 10.92 -12.38 -23.90
N TYR A 6 9.65 -12.59 -24.13
CA TYR A 6 8.76 -13.51 -23.44
C TYR A 6 8.73 -14.90 -24.07
N ARG A 7 8.44 -15.93 -23.26
CA ARG A 7 8.28 -17.34 -23.66
C ARG A 7 7.16 -17.55 -24.69
N GLU A 8 7.45 -18.38 -25.67
CA GLU A 8 6.47 -18.90 -26.63
C GLU A 8 5.30 -19.60 -25.93
N GLY A 9 4.05 -19.16 -26.24
CA GLY A 9 2.82 -19.81 -25.79
C GLY A 9 1.67 -18.92 -25.32
N LYS A 10 1.88 -17.61 -25.16
CA LYS A 10 0.80 -16.64 -24.91
C LYS A 10 0.69 -15.66 -26.07
N SER A 11 -0.55 -15.30 -26.43
CA SER A 11 -0.84 -14.46 -27.61
C SER A 11 -0.05 -13.13 -27.55
N GLU A 12 0.32 -12.59 -28.72
CA GLU A 12 1.06 -11.31 -28.90
C GLU A 12 0.43 -10.09 -28.17
N ARG A 13 -0.79 -10.22 -27.66
CA ARG A 13 -1.48 -9.21 -26.84
C ARG A 13 -1.01 -9.19 -25.36
N GLU A 14 -0.25 -10.16 -24.89
CA GLU A 14 0.24 -10.30 -23.50
C GLU A 14 1.74 -10.07 -23.34
N ALA A 15 2.46 -9.70 -24.38
CA ALA A 15 3.81 -9.15 -24.28
C ALA A 15 3.80 -7.73 -23.65
N ALA A 16 2.94 -7.52 -22.67
CA ALA A 16 2.96 -6.32 -21.85
C ALA A 16 4.31 -6.26 -21.14
N ARG A 17 5.10 -5.25 -21.48
CA ARG A 17 6.38 -4.89 -20.87
C ARG A 17 6.24 -5.01 -19.36
N MET A 18 6.84 -6.00 -18.73
CA MET A 18 6.82 -6.15 -17.28
C MET A 18 7.60 -4.97 -16.69
N ILE A 19 6.88 -4.05 -16.08
CA ILE A 19 7.48 -2.88 -15.43
C ILE A 19 7.91 -3.30 -14.04
N ILE A 20 9.22 -3.23 -13.79
CA ILE A 20 9.83 -3.72 -12.55
C ILE A 20 9.61 -2.70 -11.44
N ARG A 21 9.01 -3.11 -10.35
CA ARG A 21 8.92 -2.35 -9.11
C ARG A 21 10.20 -2.56 -8.30
N GLN A 22 11.27 -1.88 -8.72
CA GLN A 22 12.64 -2.15 -8.32
C GLN A 22 12.83 -2.14 -6.81
N LYS A 23 12.26 -1.18 -6.10
CA LYS A 23 12.40 -1.06 -4.64
C LYS A 23 11.92 -2.30 -3.87
N TYR A 24 10.83 -2.92 -4.32
CA TYR A 24 10.34 -4.16 -3.69
C TYR A 24 11.16 -5.38 -4.08
N LEU A 25 11.59 -5.44 -5.34
CA LEU A 25 12.47 -6.52 -5.81
C LEU A 25 13.81 -6.49 -5.09
N ASP A 26 14.45 -5.33 -4.97
CA ASP A 26 15.72 -5.16 -4.24
C ASP A 26 15.59 -5.61 -2.79
N ARG A 27 14.43 -5.35 -2.17
CA ARG A 27 14.16 -5.78 -0.81
C ARG A 27 14.03 -7.30 -0.69
N LEU A 28 13.46 -8.00 -1.66
CA LEU A 28 13.46 -9.46 -1.70
C LEU A 28 14.86 -10.03 -1.94
N ILE A 29 15.62 -9.43 -2.87
CA ILE A 29 16.99 -9.81 -3.18
C ILE A 29 17.92 -9.66 -1.96
N ALA A 30 17.74 -8.61 -1.17
CA ALA A 30 18.53 -8.39 0.04
C ALA A 30 18.38 -9.50 1.10
N TYR A 31 17.30 -10.27 1.04
CA TYR A 31 17.06 -11.41 1.93
C TYR A 31 17.12 -12.76 1.21
N GLN A 32 17.55 -12.78 -0.05
CA GLN A 32 17.76 -14.03 -0.80
C GLN A 32 18.75 -14.92 -0.07
N ASP A 33 18.51 -16.23 -0.10
CA ASP A 33 19.37 -17.25 0.49
C ASP A 33 19.59 -17.15 2.00
N THR A 34 18.70 -16.45 2.70
CA THR A 34 18.66 -16.41 4.19
C THR A 34 17.65 -17.41 4.74
N ASP A 35 17.77 -17.77 6.03
CA ASP A 35 16.79 -18.62 6.76
C ASP A 35 15.46 -17.89 7.07
N LEU A 36 15.25 -16.71 6.51
CA LEU A 36 14.03 -15.93 6.72
C LEU A 36 13.00 -16.23 5.63
N VAL A 37 11.74 -16.45 6.04
CA VAL A 37 10.62 -16.49 5.10
C VAL A 37 10.30 -15.07 4.62
N LYS A 38 10.27 -14.83 3.30
CA LYS A 38 9.96 -13.53 2.70
C LYS A 38 8.45 -13.45 2.49
N VAL A 39 7.78 -12.61 3.26
CA VAL A 39 6.33 -12.46 3.21
C VAL A 39 5.95 -11.16 2.53
N VAL A 40 5.40 -11.25 1.32
CA VAL A 40 4.93 -10.11 0.54
C VAL A 40 3.46 -9.85 0.87
N THR A 41 3.20 -8.76 1.55
CA THR A 41 1.85 -8.35 1.97
C THR A 41 1.35 -7.12 1.21
N GLY A 42 0.08 -6.80 1.34
CA GLY A 42 -0.51 -5.59 0.76
C GLY A 42 -1.89 -5.81 0.18
N ILE A 43 -2.54 -4.71 -0.18
CA ILE A 43 -3.91 -4.72 -0.70
C ILE A 43 -4.04 -5.64 -1.93
N ARG A 44 -5.20 -6.25 -2.12
CA ARG A 44 -5.48 -7.09 -3.29
C ARG A 44 -5.23 -6.30 -4.60
N ARG A 45 -4.61 -6.98 -5.60
CA ARG A 45 -4.28 -6.42 -6.93
C ARG A 45 -3.21 -5.31 -6.96
N CYS A 46 -2.43 -5.11 -5.89
CA CYS A 46 -1.28 -4.18 -5.92
C CYS A 46 -0.02 -4.75 -6.59
N GLY A 47 -0.04 -6.02 -7.08
CA GLY A 47 1.06 -6.62 -7.83
C GLY A 47 1.92 -7.64 -7.06
N LYS A 48 1.44 -8.20 -5.93
CA LYS A 48 2.20 -9.18 -5.11
C LYS A 48 2.64 -10.42 -5.88
N SER A 49 1.71 -11.09 -6.58
CA SER A 49 2.01 -12.28 -7.39
C SER A 49 3.03 -11.97 -8.50
N THR A 50 2.88 -10.78 -9.12
CA THR A 50 3.84 -10.30 -10.13
C THR A 50 5.23 -10.07 -9.53
N LEU A 51 5.33 -9.60 -8.28
CA LEU A 51 6.62 -9.45 -7.61
C LEU A 51 7.28 -10.81 -7.35
N LEU A 52 6.52 -11.86 -7.02
CA LEU A 52 7.07 -13.22 -6.94
C LEU A 52 7.57 -13.70 -8.30
N ASP A 53 6.82 -13.45 -9.38
CA ASP A 53 7.26 -13.77 -10.73
C ASP A 53 8.56 -13.02 -11.10
N MET A 54 8.68 -11.73 -10.72
CA MET A 54 9.92 -10.94 -10.90
C MET A 54 11.10 -11.52 -10.13
N MET A 55 10.91 -11.98 -8.89
CA MET A 55 11.96 -12.62 -8.10
C MET A 55 12.38 -13.95 -8.71
N ARG A 56 11.42 -14.76 -9.17
CA ARG A 56 11.67 -15.99 -9.89
C ARG A 56 12.50 -15.77 -11.16
N ASP A 57 12.12 -14.75 -11.95
CA ASP A 57 12.87 -14.37 -13.16
C ASP A 57 14.27 -13.83 -12.84
N HIS A 58 14.44 -13.16 -11.70
CA HIS A 58 15.74 -12.73 -11.21
C HIS A 58 16.64 -13.93 -10.92
N LEU A 59 16.15 -14.93 -10.20
CA LEU A 59 16.87 -16.17 -9.89
C LEU A 59 17.21 -16.98 -11.16
N ALA A 60 16.28 -17.09 -12.10
CA ALA A 60 16.52 -17.75 -13.39
C ALA A 60 17.65 -17.07 -14.16
N ARG A 61 17.73 -15.74 -14.15
CA ARG A 61 18.83 -14.97 -14.74
C ARG A 61 20.17 -15.16 -14.01
N GLN A 62 20.15 -15.49 -12.73
CA GLN A 62 21.34 -15.88 -11.97
C GLN A 62 21.79 -17.32 -12.27
N GLY A 63 21.09 -18.04 -13.15
CA GLY A 63 21.43 -19.40 -13.56
C GLY A 63 20.78 -20.50 -12.71
N VAL A 64 19.81 -20.16 -11.85
CA VAL A 64 19.04 -21.17 -11.11
C VAL A 64 18.16 -21.94 -12.11
N PRO A 65 18.29 -23.30 -12.19
CA PRO A 65 17.47 -24.10 -13.08
C PRO A 65 15.98 -24.01 -12.77
N GLU A 66 15.15 -24.07 -13.79
CA GLU A 66 13.69 -24.01 -13.68
C GLU A 66 13.12 -25.09 -12.73
N SER A 67 13.72 -26.28 -12.73
CA SER A 67 13.34 -27.39 -11.83
C SER A 67 13.48 -27.06 -10.34
N ARG A 68 14.24 -26.03 -9.98
CA ARG A 68 14.45 -25.56 -8.62
C ARG A 68 13.59 -24.33 -8.25
N LEU A 69 12.84 -23.77 -9.19
CA LEU A 69 11.96 -22.61 -9.01
C LEU A 69 10.50 -23.08 -8.92
N LEU A 70 10.06 -23.50 -7.75
CA LEU A 70 8.78 -24.17 -7.54
C LEU A 70 7.71 -23.16 -7.12
N THR A 71 6.67 -22.98 -7.96
CA THR A 71 5.56 -22.05 -7.70
C THR A 71 4.28 -22.80 -7.37
N PHE A 72 3.62 -22.38 -6.29
CA PHE A 72 2.36 -22.92 -5.77
C PHE A 72 1.32 -21.81 -5.72
N ARG A 73 0.46 -21.74 -6.75
CA ARG A 73 -0.66 -20.78 -6.81
C ARG A 73 -1.92 -21.45 -6.30
N MET A 74 -2.37 -21.11 -5.09
CA MET A 74 -3.49 -21.80 -4.43
C MET A 74 -4.84 -21.56 -5.11
N GLU A 75 -4.98 -20.56 -5.96
CA GLU A 75 -6.17 -20.33 -6.79
C GLU A 75 -6.21 -21.22 -8.05
N SER A 76 -5.16 -22.04 -8.33
CA SER A 76 -5.13 -22.94 -9.49
C SER A 76 -5.96 -24.20 -9.28
N MET A 77 -6.58 -24.74 -10.36
CA MET A 77 -7.30 -26.00 -10.32
C MET A 77 -6.43 -27.17 -9.86
N GLU A 78 -5.14 -27.15 -10.18
CA GLU A 78 -4.18 -28.18 -9.78
C GLU A 78 -4.05 -28.31 -8.26
N LEU A 79 -4.22 -27.20 -7.54
CA LEU A 79 -4.06 -27.12 -6.08
C LEU A 79 -5.41 -26.99 -5.33
N SER A 80 -6.52 -26.95 -6.06
CA SER A 80 -7.88 -26.75 -5.47
C SER A 80 -8.33 -27.85 -4.53
N GLY A 81 -7.72 -29.04 -4.62
CA GLY A 81 -8.03 -30.19 -3.76
C GLY A 81 -7.25 -30.24 -2.43
N ILE A 82 -6.29 -29.33 -2.22
CA ILE A 82 -5.48 -29.32 -1.01
C ILE A 82 -6.27 -28.66 0.13
N ALA A 83 -6.63 -29.45 1.13
CA ALA A 83 -7.45 -29.01 2.26
C ALA A 83 -6.63 -28.54 3.45
N ASP A 84 -5.54 -29.23 3.79
CA ASP A 84 -4.76 -28.97 5.00
C ASP A 84 -3.24 -28.88 4.76
N TYR A 85 -2.52 -28.52 5.83
CA TYR A 85 -1.07 -28.32 5.80
C TYR A 85 -0.27 -29.59 5.52
N ARG A 86 -0.79 -30.78 5.81
CA ARG A 86 -0.08 -32.05 5.59
C ARG A 86 -0.09 -32.39 4.12
N GLU A 87 -1.24 -32.25 3.48
CA GLU A 87 -1.35 -32.44 2.03
C GLU A 87 -0.47 -31.44 1.26
N LEU A 88 -0.42 -30.17 1.74
CA LEU A 88 0.46 -29.15 1.16
C LEU A 88 1.94 -29.54 1.35
N TYR A 89 2.34 -29.93 2.54
CA TYR A 89 3.71 -30.36 2.84
C TYR A 89 4.12 -31.54 1.96
N ASP A 90 3.31 -32.59 1.92
CA ASP A 90 3.59 -33.80 1.14
C ASP A 90 3.70 -33.51 -0.36
N LEU A 91 2.84 -32.63 -0.88
CA LEU A 91 2.92 -32.19 -2.28
C LEU A 91 4.24 -31.47 -2.55
N VAL A 92 4.62 -30.52 -1.71
CA VAL A 92 5.84 -29.74 -1.88
C VAL A 92 7.06 -30.64 -1.80
N MET A 93 7.15 -31.55 -0.81
CA MET A 93 8.26 -32.49 -0.67
C MET A 93 8.39 -33.43 -1.90
N ARG A 94 7.27 -33.94 -2.44
CA ARG A 94 7.30 -34.70 -3.70
C ARG A 94 7.82 -33.91 -4.88
N ARG A 95 7.52 -32.59 -4.95
CA ARG A 95 8.04 -31.74 -6.05
C ARG A 95 9.51 -31.34 -5.86
N ILE A 96 9.96 -31.23 -4.62
CA ILE A 96 11.38 -31.02 -4.31
C ILE A 96 12.20 -32.23 -4.76
N GLY A 97 11.74 -33.43 -4.43
CA GLY A 97 12.49 -34.67 -4.73
C GLY A 97 13.91 -34.62 -4.20
N ASP A 98 14.88 -35.04 -5.03
CA ASP A 98 16.32 -35.04 -4.71
C ASP A 98 17.03 -33.74 -5.14
N GLN A 99 16.28 -32.65 -5.40
CA GLN A 99 16.91 -31.40 -5.79
C GLN A 99 17.75 -30.84 -4.63
N PRO A 100 18.92 -30.23 -4.92
CA PRO A 100 19.63 -29.44 -3.94
C PRO A 100 18.77 -28.22 -3.55
N ARG A 101 19.34 -27.18 -2.99
CA ARG A 101 18.60 -25.97 -2.62
C ARG A 101 17.55 -25.53 -3.65
N VAL A 102 16.28 -25.39 -3.22
CA VAL A 102 15.13 -24.97 -4.04
C VAL A 102 14.57 -23.62 -3.59
N TYR A 103 13.84 -22.95 -4.48
CA TYR A 103 13.15 -21.70 -4.18
C TYR A 103 11.63 -21.94 -4.28
N LEU A 104 10.93 -21.71 -3.17
CA LEU A 104 9.51 -22.02 -3.03
C LEU A 104 8.70 -20.72 -3.05
N PHE A 105 7.78 -20.61 -3.98
CA PHE A 105 6.91 -19.44 -4.15
C PHE A 105 5.47 -19.82 -3.87
N PHE A 106 4.92 -19.40 -2.72
CA PHE A 106 3.54 -19.65 -2.32
C PHE A 106 2.69 -18.39 -2.56
N ASP A 107 1.74 -18.47 -3.48
CA ASP A 107 0.82 -17.37 -3.79
C ASP A 107 -0.53 -17.60 -3.10
N GLU A 108 -0.87 -16.71 -2.14
CA GLU A 108 -2.09 -16.73 -1.32
C GLU A 108 -2.36 -18.07 -0.56
N PRO A 109 -1.38 -18.65 0.19
CA PRO A 109 -1.51 -19.96 0.84
C PRO A 109 -2.54 -20.01 1.97
N GLN A 110 -3.06 -18.88 2.44
CA GLN A 110 -4.04 -18.82 3.53
C GLN A 110 -5.41 -19.47 3.19
N SER A 111 -5.60 -19.95 1.99
CA SER A 111 -6.75 -20.80 1.63
C SER A 111 -6.62 -22.22 2.18
N VAL A 112 -5.40 -22.67 2.50
CA VAL A 112 -5.10 -24.00 3.06
C VAL A 112 -5.08 -23.90 4.59
N GLU A 113 -5.80 -24.79 5.27
CA GLU A 113 -5.85 -24.80 6.72
C GLU A 113 -4.50 -25.17 7.33
N GLY A 114 -3.99 -24.32 8.24
CA GLY A 114 -2.71 -24.52 8.92
C GLY A 114 -1.48 -24.43 8.02
N TRP A 115 -1.58 -23.77 6.87
CA TRP A 115 -0.48 -23.60 5.91
C TRP A 115 0.84 -23.11 6.54
N GLU A 116 0.76 -22.36 7.64
CA GLU A 116 1.92 -21.85 8.38
C GLU A 116 2.77 -22.98 8.95
N ARG A 117 2.11 -24.11 9.33
CA ARG A 117 2.79 -25.32 9.81
C ARG A 117 3.57 -26.00 8.69
N ALA A 118 2.98 -26.06 7.48
CA ALA A 118 3.68 -26.58 6.31
C ALA A 118 4.92 -25.75 5.97
N VAL A 119 4.78 -24.41 5.93
CA VAL A 119 5.91 -23.50 5.65
C VAL A 119 7.02 -23.64 6.69
N ASN A 120 6.67 -23.75 7.99
CA ASN A 120 7.66 -23.94 9.05
C ASN A 120 8.36 -25.31 8.96
N ALA A 121 7.62 -26.38 8.66
CA ALA A 121 8.20 -27.71 8.46
C ALA A 121 9.16 -27.74 7.25
N LEU A 122 8.73 -27.21 6.10
CA LEU A 122 9.57 -27.10 4.91
C LEU A 122 10.89 -26.36 5.16
N ARG A 123 10.83 -25.26 5.94
CA ARG A 123 12.03 -24.50 6.30
C ARG A 123 13.02 -25.32 7.16
N VAL A 124 12.52 -26.29 7.94
CA VAL A 124 13.35 -27.16 8.80
C VAL A 124 13.86 -28.37 8.05
N ASP A 125 13.00 -28.98 7.22
CA ASP A 125 13.21 -30.31 6.66
C ASP A 125 13.85 -30.29 5.26
N ALA A 126 13.84 -29.12 4.56
CA ALA A 126 14.38 -28.97 3.21
C ALA A 126 15.38 -27.80 3.13
N ASP A 127 16.39 -27.94 2.26
CA ASP A 127 17.25 -26.81 1.88
C ASP A 127 16.50 -25.94 0.88
N CYS A 128 15.78 -24.95 1.41
CA CYS A 128 14.90 -24.10 0.60
C CYS A 128 14.93 -22.63 1.01
N ASP A 129 14.62 -21.80 0.04
CA ASP A 129 14.36 -20.37 0.21
C ASP A 129 12.89 -20.07 -0.06
N ILE A 130 12.16 -19.47 0.89
CA ILE A 130 10.69 -19.43 0.89
C ILE A 130 10.19 -17.99 0.71
N TYR A 131 9.30 -17.81 -0.27
CA TYR A 131 8.60 -16.58 -0.61
C TYR A 131 7.08 -16.81 -0.56
N VAL A 132 6.37 -15.97 0.17
CA VAL A 132 4.92 -16.12 0.40
C VAL A 132 4.22 -14.80 0.09
N THR A 133 3.06 -14.84 -0.56
CA THR A 133 2.19 -13.64 -0.67
C THR A 133 0.94 -13.76 0.19
N GLY A 134 0.39 -12.60 0.57
CA GLY A 134 -0.93 -12.53 1.16
C GLY A 134 -1.55 -11.14 1.11
N SER A 135 -2.85 -11.14 0.93
CA SER A 135 -3.64 -9.90 0.81
C SER A 135 -4.26 -9.43 2.13
N ASN A 136 -3.82 -9.98 3.27
CA ASN A 136 -4.31 -9.60 4.59
C ASN A 136 -3.17 -9.62 5.61
N ALA A 137 -3.07 -8.60 6.47
CA ALA A 137 -2.12 -8.51 7.57
C ALA A 137 -2.29 -9.63 8.61
N PHE A 138 -3.45 -10.30 8.62
CA PHE A 138 -3.68 -11.49 9.45
C PHE A 138 -2.69 -12.63 9.15
N LEU A 139 -2.15 -12.68 7.94
CA LEU A 139 -1.04 -13.57 7.58
C LEU A 139 0.12 -13.48 8.57
N LEU A 140 0.36 -12.30 9.14
CA LEU A 140 1.46 -12.03 10.07
C LEU A 140 1.03 -11.98 11.54
N SER A 141 -0.28 -11.97 11.83
CA SER A 141 -0.76 -11.46 13.12
C SER A 141 -0.87 -12.46 14.28
N SER A 142 -0.93 -13.78 14.06
CA SER A 142 -1.09 -14.67 15.22
C SER A 142 -0.41 -16.04 15.11
N GLU A 143 -0.66 -16.78 14.03
CA GLU A 143 -0.15 -18.16 13.92
C GLU A 143 1.21 -18.18 13.23
N LEU A 144 1.40 -17.43 12.13
CA LEU A 144 2.70 -17.34 11.48
C LEU A 144 3.75 -16.72 12.41
N ALA A 145 3.45 -15.59 13.04
CA ALA A 145 4.38 -14.92 13.95
C ALA A 145 4.75 -15.81 15.15
N THR A 146 3.82 -16.63 15.63
CA THR A 146 4.06 -17.57 16.74
C THR A 146 4.84 -18.80 16.29
N LEU A 147 4.48 -19.40 15.16
CA LEU A 147 5.10 -20.64 14.66
C LEU A 147 6.49 -20.40 14.05
N ILE A 148 6.69 -19.31 13.32
CA ILE A 148 7.98 -18.98 12.70
C ILE A 148 8.85 -18.09 13.62
N SER A 149 8.32 -17.66 14.78
CA SER A 149 9.08 -17.02 15.89
C SER A 149 10.12 -15.97 15.42
N GLY A 150 9.70 -14.96 14.66
CA GLY A 150 10.59 -13.90 14.19
C GLY A 150 11.51 -14.26 13.01
N ARG A 151 11.33 -15.44 12.41
CA ARG A 151 12.12 -15.89 11.23
C ARG A 151 11.45 -15.55 9.92
N TYR A 152 10.88 -14.38 9.82
CA TYR A 152 10.33 -13.85 8.57
C TYR A 152 10.66 -12.37 8.42
N VAL A 153 10.60 -11.90 7.18
CA VAL A 153 10.68 -10.47 6.84
C VAL A 153 9.47 -10.09 6.02
N GLU A 154 8.84 -8.98 6.38
CA GLU A 154 7.71 -8.43 5.64
C GLU A 154 8.17 -7.47 4.56
N VAL A 155 7.63 -7.65 3.35
CA VAL A 155 7.70 -6.71 2.24
C VAL A 155 6.29 -6.19 1.98
N ALA A 156 5.91 -5.11 2.67
CA ALA A 156 4.59 -4.52 2.55
C ALA A 156 4.47 -3.71 1.26
N MET A 157 3.71 -4.23 0.30
CA MET A 157 3.42 -3.56 -0.97
C MET A 157 2.18 -2.68 -0.88
N GLN A 158 2.21 -1.57 -1.59
CA GLN A 158 1.06 -0.70 -1.81
C GLN A 158 0.80 -0.50 -3.31
N PRO A 159 -0.33 0.10 -3.72
CA PRO A 159 -0.52 0.60 -5.07
C PRO A 159 0.65 1.47 -5.52
N LEU A 160 0.76 1.75 -6.81
CA LEU A 160 1.87 2.52 -7.36
C LEU A 160 1.99 3.90 -6.70
N THR A 161 3.20 4.33 -6.42
CA THR A 161 3.50 5.75 -6.14
C THR A 161 3.32 6.57 -7.41
N PHE A 162 3.34 7.91 -7.29
CA PHE A 162 3.23 8.75 -8.48
C PHE A 162 4.38 8.53 -9.47
N ALA A 163 5.61 8.34 -8.99
CA ALA A 163 6.74 8.00 -9.84
C ALA A 163 6.53 6.66 -10.58
N GLU A 164 6.14 5.62 -9.85
CA GLU A 164 5.81 4.32 -10.46
C GLU A 164 4.62 4.42 -11.42
N TYR A 165 3.61 5.26 -11.12
CA TYR A 165 2.49 5.51 -12.02
C TYR A 165 2.95 6.10 -13.35
N LEU A 166 3.88 7.07 -13.34
CA LEU A 166 4.47 7.62 -14.56
C LEU A 166 5.21 6.55 -15.36
N ASP A 167 5.98 5.68 -14.70
CA ASP A 167 6.65 4.56 -15.35
C ASP A 167 5.66 3.60 -16.02
N PHE A 168 4.54 3.29 -15.34
CA PHE A 168 3.47 2.43 -15.87
C PHE A 168 2.71 3.08 -17.03
N ARG A 169 2.58 4.40 -17.01
CA ARG A 169 2.06 5.19 -18.14
C ARG A 169 3.06 5.27 -19.30
N GLY A 170 4.30 4.81 -19.11
CA GLY A 170 5.38 4.98 -20.08
C GLY A 170 5.75 6.44 -20.30
N ALA A 171 5.48 7.29 -19.32
CA ALA A 171 5.79 8.72 -19.39
C ALA A 171 7.30 8.96 -19.21
N GLU A 172 7.92 9.63 -20.16
CA GLU A 172 9.32 10.04 -20.09
C GLU A 172 9.39 11.48 -19.56
N TRP A 173 10.00 11.68 -18.40
CA TRP A 173 10.15 12.97 -17.72
C TRP A 173 11.60 13.23 -17.32
N GLN A 174 11.93 14.49 -17.02
CA GLN A 174 13.28 14.90 -16.69
C GLN A 174 13.40 15.36 -15.22
N PRO A 175 14.60 15.20 -14.59
CA PRO A 175 14.87 15.75 -13.27
C PRO A 175 14.66 17.26 -13.20
N ALA A 176 14.36 17.79 -12.01
CA ALA A 176 14.20 19.23 -11.78
C ALA A 176 15.39 20.06 -12.24
N GLY A 177 15.14 21.31 -12.57
CA GLY A 177 16.17 22.27 -12.98
C GLY A 177 16.62 22.17 -14.44
N LYS A 178 16.06 21.23 -15.24
CA LYS A 178 16.24 21.17 -16.69
C LYS A 178 15.08 21.83 -17.42
N ALA A 179 15.34 22.42 -18.57
CA ALA A 179 14.29 22.96 -19.43
C ALA A 179 13.27 21.84 -19.76
N GLY A 180 11.99 22.12 -19.55
CA GLY A 180 10.91 21.15 -19.76
C GLY A 180 10.75 20.11 -18.65
N SER A 181 11.34 20.33 -17.46
CA SER A 181 11.23 19.40 -16.32
C SER A 181 9.80 19.19 -15.81
N ASP A 182 8.86 20.09 -16.12
CA ASP A 182 7.46 19.97 -15.69
C ASP A 182 6.56 19.27 -16.72
N ILE A 183 7.18 18.77 -17.80
CA ILE A 183 6.49 18.13 -18.92
C ILE A 183 7.00 16.69 -19.06
N ALA A 184 6.08 15.76 -19.26
CA ALA A 184 6.37 14.39 -19.63
C ALA A 184 5.94 14.14 -21.08
N ARG A 185 6.71 13.32 -21.80
CA ARG A 185 6.35 12.78 -23.11
C ARG A 185 5.65 11.44 -22.91
N LEU A 186 4.48 11.27 -23.50
CA LEU A 186 3.70 10.04 -23.46
C LEU A 186 4.06 9.10 -24.63
N PRO A 187 3.70 7.80 -24.54
CA PRO A 187 4.03 6.80 -25.56
C PRO A 187 3.49 7.08 -26.95
N ASP A 188 2.37 7.79 -27.04
CA ASP A 188 1.76 8.24 -28.31
C ASP A 188 2.47 9.45 -28.95
N GLY A 189 3.51 9.97 -28.29
CA GLY A 189 4.26 11.15 -28.69
C GLY A 189 3.69 12.47 -28.22
N SER A 190 2.53 12.50 -27.57
CA SER A 190 1.96 13.70 -26.96
C SER A 190 2.72 14.14 -25.72
N PHE A 191 2.45 15.36 -25.27
CA PHE A 191 3.05 15.93 -24.06
C PHE A 191 1.97 16.27 -23.04
N ALA A 192 2.26 15.98 -21.77
CA ALA A 192 1.42 16.34 -20.65
C ALA A 192 2.25 16.99 -19.54
N THR A 193 1.67 17.93 -18.80
CA THR A 193 2.35 18.45 -17.60
C THR A 193 2.33 17.43 -16.48
N LEU A 194 3.38 17.37 -15.67
CA LEU A 194 3.42 16.50 -14.50
C LEU A 194 2.28 16.80 -13.51
N SER A 195 1.86 18.07 -13.43
CA SER A 195 0.71 18.47 -12.62
C SER A 195 -0.61 17.89 -13.16
N SER A 196 -0.81 17.80 -14.48
CA SER A 196 -2.00 17.17 -15.07
C SER A 196 -2.01 15.66 -14.84
N LEU A 197 -0.85 15.00 -14.92
CA LEU A 197 -0.70 13.58 -14.61
C LEU A 197 -0.90 13.30 -13.12
N LEU A 198 -0.46 14.20 -12.23
CA LEU A 198 -0.75 14.13 -10.81
C LEU A 198 -2.27 14.28 -10.54
N ALA A 199 -2.96 15.15 -11.25
CA ALA A 199 -4.43 15.27 -11.14
C ALA A 199 -5.14 13.99 -11.57
N GLN A 200 -4.69 13.32 -12.64
CA GLN A 200 -5.19 11.99 -13.02
C GLN A 200 -4.91 10.95 -11.93
N TYR A 201 -3.68 10.89 -11.41
CA TYR A 201 -3.30 9.99 -10.33
C TYR A 201 -4.14 10.22 -9.05
N ARG A 202 -4.44 11.47 -8.69
CA ARG A 202 -5.32 11.83 -7.57
C ARG A 202 -6.72 11.26 -7.74
N THR A 203 -7.25 11.26 -8.97
CA THR A 203 -8.61 10.80 -9.29
C THR A 203 -8.69 9.28 -9.48
N PHE A 204 -7.77 8.69 -10.24
CA PHE A 204 -7.82 7.31 -10.68
C PHE A 204 -6.92 6.36 -9.86
N GLY A 205 -6.05 6.92 -9.02
CA GLY A 205 -5.18 6.14 -8.13
C GLY A 205 -4.02 5.45 -8.85
N GLY A 206 -3.41 4.51 -8.15
CA GLY A 206 -2.20 3.81 -8.56
C GLY A 206 -2.35 2.29 -8.66
N PHE A 207 -3.54 1.72 -8.92
CA PHE A 207 -3.62 0.30 -9.20
C PHE A 207 -2.93 -0.05 -10.53
N PRO A 208 -1.97 -1.01 -10.54
CA PRO A 208 -1.15 -1.32 -11.72
C PRO A 208 -1.94 -1.59 -13.00
N TYR A 209 -3.05 -2.34 -12.88
CA TYR A 209 -3.89 -2.67 -14.04
C TYR A 209 -4.50 -1.43 -14.71
N LEU A 210 -4.91 -0.45 -13.91
CA LEU A 210 -5.51 0.81 -14.42
C LEU A 210 -4.44 1.75 -14.96
N ALA A 211 -3.28 1.82 -14.31
CA ALA A 211 -2.18 2.68 -14.76
C ALA A 211 -1.64 2.33 -16.14
N LEU A 212 -1.80 1.08 -16.58
CA LEU A 212 -1.44 0.62 -17.94
C LEU A 212 -2.43 1.05 -19.03
N ARG A 213 -3.51 1.74 -18.69
CA ARG A 213 -4.60 2.13 -19.60
C ARG A 213 -4.85 3.63 -19.57
N GLU A 214 -5.48 4.14 -20.63
CA GLU A 214 -5.98 5.51 -20.58
C GLU A 214 -7.05 5.64 -19.49
N PRO A 215 -7.01 6.73 -18.70
CA PRO A 215 -7.99 6.97 -17.65
C PRO A 215 -9.40 7.10 -18.24
N ASP A 216 -10.29 6.21 -17.83
CA ASP A 216 -11.70 6.20 -18.18
C ASP A 216 -12.54 5.90 -16.92
N GLU A 217 -13.49 6.76 -16.63
CA GLU A 217 -14.27 6.71 -15.38
C GLU A 217 -15.15 5.45 -15.29
N GLU A 218 -15.72 4.98 -16.41
CA GLU A 218 -16.59 3.80 -16.42
C GLU A 218 -15.78 2.53 -16.13
N SER A 219 -14.71 2.31 -16.87
CA SER A 219 -13.80 1.17 -16.66
C SER A 219 -13.17 1.19 -15.26
N HIS A 220 -12.81 2.38 -14.77
CA HIS A 220 -12.29 2.56 -13.42
C HIS A 220 -13.32 2.15 -12.36
N ARG A 221 -14.56 2.62 -12.49
CA ARG A 221 -15.66 2.30 -11.58
C ARG A 221 -15.92 0.80 -11.51
N ASP A 222 -15.97 0.13 -12.66
CA ASP A 222 -16.22 -1.31 -12.73
C ASP A 222 -15.07 -2.12 -12.10
N TYR A 223 -13.82 -1.71 -12.35
CA TYR A 223 -12.66 -2.35 -11.74
C TYR A 223 -12.63 -2.17 -10.21
N MET A 224 -12.87 -0.93 -9.72
CA MET A 224 -12.92 -0.63 -8.30
C MET A 224 -14.07 -1.33 -7.58
N ARG A 225 -15.23 -1.46 -8.23
CA ARG A 225 -16.36 -2.27 -7.73
C ARG A 225 -15.91 -3.71 -7.47
N GLY A 226 -15.20 -4.32 -8.41
CA GLY A 226 -14.68 -5.68 -8.27
C GLY A 226 -13.69 -5.84 -7.14
N ILE A 227 -12.78 -4.86 -6.94
CA ILE A 227 -11.83 -4.85 -5.81
C ILE A 227 -12.59 -4.71 -4.49
N HIS A 228 -13.42 -3.69 -4.37
CA HIS A 228 -14.18 -3.39 -3.14
C HIS A 228 -15.04 -4.58 -2.71
N GLN A 229 -15.82 -5.15 -3.61
CA GLN A 229 -16.65 -6.32 -3.31
C GLN A 229 -15.81 -7.52 -2.86
N THR A 230 -14.66 -7.76 -3.49
CA THR A 230 -13.79 -8.87 -3.11
C THR A 230 -13.20 -8.68 -1.72
N ILE A 231 -12.73 -7.48 -1.37
CA ILE A 231 -12.19 -7.16 -0.04
C ILE A 231 -13.30 -7.31 1.00
N ILE A 232 -14.45 -6.69 0.79
CA ILE A 232 -15.57 -6.71 1.73
C ILE A 232 -16.09 -8.13 1.95
N VAL A 233 -16.35 -8.89 0.87
CA VAL A 233 -16.99 -10.20 0.98
C VAL A 233 -16.00 -11.29 1.38
N ARG A 234 -14.88 -11.44 0.67
CA ARG A 234 -13.96 -12.58 0.90
C ARG A 234 -13.13 -12.42 2.18
N HIS A 235 -12.60 -11.23 2.46
CA HIS A 235 -11.67 -11.06 3.57
C HIS A 235 -12.36 -10.75 4.88
N ILE A 236 -13.36 -9.89 4.86
CA ILE A 236 -13.97 -9.39 6.09
C ILE A 236 -15.13 -10.26 6.56
N MET A 237 -16.08 -10.57 5.68
CA MET A 237 -17.25 -11.37 6.05
C MET A 237 -16.90 -12.82 6.34
N ALA A 238 -16.02 -13.45 5.54
CA ALA A 238 -15.59 -14.82 5.78
C ALA A 238 -14.82 -14.96 7.12
N ARG A 239 -14.01 -13.96 7.49
CA ARG A 239 -13.33 -13.94 8.78
C ARG A 239 -14.28 -13.79 9.95
N ALA A 240 -15.26 -12.91 9.84
CA ALA A 240 -16.28 -12.71 10.85
C ALA A 240 -17.04 -14.03 11.16
N GLN A 241 -17.37 -14.77 10.12
CA GLN A 241 -18.04 -16.09 10.25
C GLN A 241 -17.13 -17.10 10.96
N ARG A 242 -15.84 -17.19 10.60
CA ARG A 242 -14.88 -18.13 11.24
C ARG A 242 -14.67 -17.84 12.73
N LYS A 243 -14.68 -16.58 13.15
CA LYS A 243 -14.51 -16.20 14.57
C LYS A 243 -15.79 -16.31 15.40
N GLY A 244 -16.90 -16.74 14.83
CA GLY A 244 -18.18 -16.91 15.57
C GLY A 244 -18.74 -15.61 16.13
N VAL A 245 -18.30 -14.47 15.64
CA VAL A 245 -18.75 -13.14 16.10
C VAL A 245 -20.14 -12.86 15.54
N ARG A 246 -21.18 -13.25 16.30
CA ARG A 246 -22.58 -13.05 15.93
C ARG A 246 -22.96 -11.60 15.61
N ALA A 247 -22.20 -10.62 16.13
CA ALA A 247 -22.44 -9.18 15.93
C ALA A 247 -22.01 -8.66 14.54
N VAL A 248 -21.40 -9.50 13.69
CA VAL A 248 -20.70 -9.08 12.47
C VAL A 248 -21.45 -9.51 11.20
N SER A 249 -22.77 -9.64 11.25
CA SER A 249 -23.56 -10.12 10.11
C SER A 249 -24.05 -9.02 9.15
N SER A 250 -23.76 -7.73 9.42
CA SER A 250 -24.28 -6.66 8.57
C SER A 250 -23.23 -6.14 7.59
N ARG A 251 -23.29 -6.64 6.37
CA ARG A 251 -22.55 -6.12 5.22
C ARG A 251 -22.79 -4.62 5.03
N ASP A 252 -24.03 -4.16 5.22
CA ASP A 252 -24.39 -2.76 5.10
C ASP A 252 -23.64 -1.87 6.12
N VAL A 253 -23.51 -2.30 7.38
CA VAL A 253 -22.76 -1.54 8.39
C VAL A 253 -21.27 -1.46 8.01
N LEU A 254 -20.67 -2.55 7.54
CA LEU A 254 -19.29 -2.57 7.08
C LEU A 254 -19.06 -1.62 5.89
N GLU A 255 -19.92 -1.70 4.86
CA GLU A 255 -19.83 -0.83 3.68
C GLU A 255 -19.97 0.65 4.05
N ARG A 256 -20.85 0.96 5.00
CA ARG A 256 -21.01 2.34 5.52
C ARG A 256 -19.80 2.80 6.33
N ILE A 257 -19.20 1.95 7.14
CA ILE A 257 -17.97 2.29 7.85
C ILE A 257 -16.84 2.53 6.84
N CYS A 258 -16.73 1.71 5.81
CA CYS A 258 -15.77 1.89 4.74
C CYS A 258 -15.96 3.24 4.02
N ALA A 259 -17.19 3.57 3.63
CA ALA A 259 -17.53 4.84 3.00
C ALA A 259 -17.26 6.04 3.94
N PHE A 260 -17.63 5.92 5.23
CA PHE A 260 -17.32 6.94 6.23
C PHE A 260 -15.84 7.22 6.36
N LEU A 261 -15.02 6.17 6.43
CA LEU A 261 -13.56 6.34 6.52
C LEU A 261 -12.97 6.96 5.26
N ALA A 262 -13.48 6.59 4.06
CA ALA A 262 -13.05 7.16 2.80
C ALA A 262 -13.40 8.65 2.67
N ASP A 263 -14.57 9.06 3.16
CA ASP A 263 -15.01 10.46 3.20
C ASP A 263 -14.22 11.28 4.25
N ASN A 264 -13.77 10.64 5.33
CA ASN A 264 -13.08 11.28 6.44
C ASN A 264 -11.56 11.01 6.47
N ILE A 265 -10.92 10.73 5.34
CA ILE A 265 -9.45 10.61 5.30
C ILE A 265 -8.80 11.90 5.82
N GLY A 266 -7.69 11.78 6.55
CA GLY A 266 -7.01 12.92 7.14
C GLY A 266 -7.72 13.59 8.32
N ASN A 267 -8.97 13.19 8.66
CA ASN A 267 -9.67 13.69 9.82
C ASN A 267 -9.48 12.79 11.05
N GLU A 268 -9.39 13.41 12.24
CA GLU A 268 -9.40 12.65 13.48
C GLU A 268 -10.70 11.85 13.61
N THR A 269 -10.56 10.55 13.79
CA THR A 269 -11.66 9.59 13.81
C THR A 269 -11.48 8.59 14.95
N SER A 270 -12.62 8.16 15.52
CA SER A 270 -12.68 7.14 16.56
C SER A 270 -13.91 6.24 16.37
N ALA A 271 -13.87 5.03 16.93
CA ALA A 271 -15.00 4.11 16.87
C ALA A 271 -16.28 4.69 17.50
N ASN A 272 -16.15 5.56 18.53
CA ASN A 272 -17.27 6.28 19.10
C ASN A 272 -17.92 7.25 18.09
N LYS A 273 -17.09 8.04 17.37
CA LYS A 273 -17.57 8.97 16.33
C LYS A 273 -18.27 8.20 15.22
N VAL A 274 -17.66 7.13 14.71
CA VAL A 274 -18.21 6.28 13.64
C VAL A 274 -19.55 5.67 14.08
N SER A 275 -19.58 5.00 15.25
CA SER A 275 -20.80 4.36 15.76
C SER A 275 -21.90 5.37 16.06
N GLY A 276 -21.55 6.57 16.52
CA GLY A 276 -22.49 7.67 16.76
C GLY A 276 -23.16 8.15 15.46
N THR A 277 -22.36 8.39 14.41
CA THR A 277 -22.88 8.80 13.09
C THR A 277 -23.80 7.74 12.50
N LEU A 278 -23.40 6.46 12.50
CA LEU A 278 -24.23 5.39 11.95
C LEU A 278 -25.54 5.20 12.71
N ARG A 279 -25.54 5.40 14.03
CA ARG A 279 -26.79 5.36 14.83
C ARG A 279 -27.70 6.53 14.51
N ALA A 280 -27.15 7.72 14.29
CA ALA A 280 -27.94 8.87 13.84
C ALA A 280 -28.61 8.62 12.49
N ASP A 281 -27.96 7.83 11.61
CA ASP A 281 -28.50 7.35 10.32
C ASP A 281 -29.46 6.14 10.46
N GLY A 282 -29.90 5.81 11.68
CA GLY A 282 -30.84 4.71 11.93
C GLY A 282 -30.23 3.30 11.87
N ARG A 283 -28.92 3.15 11.93
CA ARG A 283 -28.24 1.85 11.89
C ARG A 283 -27.93 1.31 13.29
N SER A 284 -28.28 0.06 13.54
CA SER A 284 -27.94 -0.61 14.80
C SER A 284 -26.46 -0.99 14.80
N THR A 285 -25.65 -0.19 15.48
CA THR A 285 -24.22 -0.47 15.68
C THR A 285 -23.77 0.06 17.04
N ASN A 286 -22.66 -0.46 17.55
CA ASN A 286 -22.02 -0.01 18.78
C ASN A 286 -20.53 0.26 18.55
N ARG A 287 -19.85 0.79 19.56
CA ARG A 287 -18.43 1.10 19.52
C ARG A 287 -17.58 -0.12 19.15
N ASP A 288 -17.85 -1.27 19.78
CA ASP A 288 -17.02 -2.48 19.62
C ASP A 288 -17.17 -3.06 18.21
N THR A 289 -18.36 -3.01 17.63
CA THR A 289 -18.61 -3.36 16.23
C THR A 289 -17.88 -2.41 15.29
N ALA A 290 -17.92 -1.11 15.53
CA ALA A 290 -17.21 -0.13 14.72
C ALA A 290 -15.69 -0.33 14.81
N GLU A 291 -15.12 -0.52 16.01
CA GLU A 291 -13.70 -0.77 16.21
C GLU A 291 -13.26 -2.07 15.50
N PHE A 292 -14.06 -3.12 15.60
CA PHE A 292 -13.79 -4.39 14.91
C PHE A 292 -13.72 -4.20 13.38
N TYR A 293 -14.70 -3.51 12.78
CA TYR A 293 -14.70 -3.29 11.34
C TYR A 293 -13.58 -2.33 10.89
N MET A 294 -13.31 -1.27 11.66
CA MET A 294 -12.20 -0.36 11.38
C MET A 294 -10.84 -1.10 11.41
N SER A 295 -10.63 -1.96 12.42
CA SER A 295 -9.41 -2.79 12.50
C SER A 295 -9.32 -3.75 11.32
N THR A 296 -10.44 -4.39 10.97
CA THR A 296 -10.44 -5.38 9.88
C THR A 296 -10.21 -4.75 8.51
N LEU A 297 -10.72 -3.52 8.27
CA LEU A 297 -10.44 -2.73 7.08
C LEU A 297 -8.95 -2.34 7.01
N ALA A 298 -8.32 -2.02 8.14
CA ALA A 298 -6.89 -1.75 8.23
C ALA A 298 -6.06 -3.02 7.98
N GLU A 299 -6.46 -4.17 8.56
CA GLU A 299 -5.81 -5.46 8.33
C GLU A 299 -5.93 -5.95 6.88
N ALA A 300 -6.99 -5.54 6.15
CA ALA A 300 -7.14 -5.78 4.71
C ALA A 300 -6.28 -4.82 3.86
N TYR A 301 -5.44 -4.01 4.47
CA TYR A 301 -4.63 -2.97 3.83
C TYR A 301 -5.44 -1.94 3.04
N LEU A 302 -6.74 -1.81 3.33
CA LEU A 302 -7.60 -0.83 2.68
C LEU A 302 -7.37 0.57 3.23
N PHE A 303 -7.17 0.64 4.54
CA PHE A 303 -6.82 1.87 5.25
C PHE A 303 -5.56 1.67 6.09
N ARG A 304 -4.81 2.74 6.29
CA ARG A 304 -3.71 2.84 7.24
C ARG A 304 -4.12 3.77 8.38
N ARG A 305 -3.81 3.36 9.58
CA ARG A 305 -4.07 4.14 10.79
C ARG A 305 -2.80 4.91 11.16
N ALA A 306 -2.86 6.24 11.16
CA ALA A 306 -1.82 7.11 11.69
C ALA A 306 -2.19 7.53 13.11
N GLN A 307 -1.38 7.14 14.08
CA GLN A 307 -1.55 7.51 15.48
C GLN A 307 -1.11 8.96 15.71
N ARG A 308 -1.67 9.61 16.73
CA ARG A 308 -1.25 10.94 17.13
C ARG A 308 0.00 10.85 18.02
N TYR A 309 0.94 11.73 17.77
CA TYR A 309 2.19 11.84 18.49
C TYR A 309 2.34 13.23 19.10
N ASP A 310 2.46 13.33 20.42
CA ASP A 310 2.79 14.58 21.10
C ASP A 310 4.26 14.92 20.84
N ILE A 311 4.48 15.96 20.03
CA ILE A 311 5.84 16.35 19.62
C ILE A 311 6.64 16.83 20.83
N LYS A 312 6.02 17.54 21.77
CA LYS A 312 6.66 18.06 22.98
C LYS A 312 6.86 16.98 24.04
N GLY A 313 5.83 16.17 24.30
CA GLY A 313 5.88 15.05 25.24
C GLY A 313 6.68 13.84 24.73
N ARG A 314 6.92 13.77 23.42
CA ARG A 314 7.62 12.66 22.74
C ARG A 314 6.97 11.32 22.98
N GLU A 315 5.65 11.27 22.99
CA GLU A 315 4.88 10.07 23.25
C GLU A 315 3.66 9.93 22.32
N LEU A 316 3.22 8.69 22.13
CA LEU A 316 2.00 8.39 21.38
C LEU A 316 0.76 8.71 22.23
N LEU A 317 -0.18 9.42 21.65
CA LEU A 317 -1.45 9.71 22.30
C LEU A 317 -2.38 8.51 22.23
N LYS A 318 -3.05 8.21 23.35
CA LYS A 318 -3.93 7.03 23.49
C LYS A 318 -5.25 7.16 22.71
N THR A 319 -5.67 8.37 22.40
CA THR A 319 -6.97 8.66 21.80
C THR A 319 -6.83 9.44 20.49
N GLY A 320 -7.75 9.15 19.58
CA GLY A 320 -7.78 9.76 18.26
C GLY A 320 -6.70 9.20 17.33
N CYS A 321 -7.05 9.05 16.07
CA CYS A 321 -6.13 8.71 14.99
C CYS A 321 -6.73 9.21 13.68
N LYS A 322 -5.90 9.38 12.67
CA LYS A 322 -6.35 9.58 11.30
C LYS A 322 -6.30 8.27 10.52
N TYR A 323 -7.15 8.16 9.52
CA TYR A 323 -7.12 7.04 8.57
C TYR A 323 -6.80 7.57 7.19
N TYR A 324 -5.90 6.86 6.50
CA TYR A 324 -5.52 7.15 5.12
C TYR A 324 -5.83 5.94 4.26
N ILE A 325 -6.50 6.15 3.12
CA ILE A 325 -6.83 5.07 2.21
C ILE A 325 -5.61 4.64 1.40
N ALA A 326 -5.50 3.35 1.11
CA ALA A 326 -4.36 2.81 0.36
C ALA A 326 -4.25 3.34 -1.06
N ASP A 327 -5.39 3.72 -1.66
CA ASP A 327 -5.46 4.19 -3.04
C ASP A 327 -6.54 5.27 -3.20
N THR A 328 -6.19 6.38 -3.81
CA THR A 328 -7.10 7.52 -4.00
C THR A 328 -8.18 7.24 -5.05
N GLY A 329 -7.91 6.40 -6.05
CA GLY A 329 -8.92 5.97 -7.01
C GLY A 329 -10.04 5.15 -6.34
N LEU A 330 -9.68 4.32 -5.36
CA LEU A 330 -10.68 3.62 -4.57
C LEU A 330 -11.51 4.60 -3.71
N ARG A 331 -10.90 5.68 -3.18
CA ARG A 331 -11.65 6.77 -2.55
C ARG A 331 -12.62 7.41 -3.52
N SER A 332 -12.15 7.78 -4.71
CA SER A 332 -13.00 8.39 -5.75
C SER A 332 -14.21 7.52 -6.09
N TYR A 333 -14.02 6.19 -6.19
CA TYR A 333 -15.11 5.24 -6.37
C TYR A 333 -16.12 5.25 -5.22
N LEU A 334 -15.64 5.26 -3.97
CA LEU A 334 -16.48 5.22 -2.76
C LEU A 334 -17.23 6.55 -2.52
N ASP A 335 -16.63 7.68 -2.89
CA ASP A 335 -17.18 9.04 -2.76
C ASP A 335 -17.98 9.50 -4.00
N GLY A 336 -18.10 8.66 -5.03
CA GLY A 336 -18.84 8.97 -6.26
C GLY A 336 -18.18 10.05 -7.12
N TYR A 337 -16.85 10.10 -7.15
CA TYR A 337 -16.03 11.05 -7.95
C TYR A 337 -16.32 12.53 -7.67
N ARG A 338 -16.67 12.84 -6.43
CA ARG A 338 -16.82 14.23 -6.01
C ARG A 338 -15.46 14.90 -5.90
N ASN A 339 -15.28 16.03 -6.57
CA ASN A 339 -14.05 16.83 -6.51
C ASN A 339 -13.98 17.71 -5.24
N THR A 340 -14.53 17.23 -4.14
CA THR A 340 -14.43 17.85 -2.84
C THR A 340 -13.16 17.40 -2.13
N ASP A 341 -12.55 18.23 -1.31
CA ASP A 341 -11.43 17.88 -0.44
C ASP A 341 -10.10 17.54 -1.14
N SER A 342 -9.75 18.30 -2.18
CA SER A 342 -8.47 18.12 -2.89
C SER A 342 -7.24 18.12 -1.96
N GLY A 343 -7.25 18.95 -0.91
CA GLY A 343 -6.17 19.01 0.08
C GLY A 343 -6.00 17.70 0.85
N ARG A 344 -7.10 17.07 1.30
CA ARG A 344 -7.03 15.78 2.00
C ARG A 344 -6.58 14.64 1.10
N VAL A 345 -6.94 14.68 -0.18
CA VAL A 345 -6.44 13.71 -1.18
C VAL A 345 -4.94 13.85 -1.33
N LEU A 346 -4.42 15.07 -1.40
CA LEU A 346 -2.98 15.31 -1.46
C LEU A 346 -2.29 14.85 -0.16
N GLU A 347 -2.85 15.18 1.01
CA GLU A 347 -2.35 14.70 2.31
C GLU A 347 -2.27 13.17 2.34
N ASN A 348 -3.29 12.47 1.83
CA ASN A 348 -3.30 11.01 1.73
C ASN A 348 -2.19 10.47 0.80
N ILE A 349 -1.96 11.10 -0.34
CA ILE A 349 -0.88 10.72 -1.27
C ILE A 349 0.50 10.91 -0.62
N VAL A 350 0.72 12.04 0.04
CA VAL A 350 1.96 12.32 0.78
C VAL A 350 2.16 11.31 1.90
N HIS A 351 1.11 10.97 2.67
CA HIS A 351 1.17 9.90 3.67
C HIS A 351 1.65 8.58 3.04
N ASN A 352 1.02 8.16 1.94
CA ASN A 352 1.36 6.90 1.27
C ASN A 352 2.78 6.93 0.69
N GLN A 353 3.25 8.08 0.19
CA GLN A 353 4.63 8.28 -0.26
C GLN A 353 5.62 8.13 0.90
N LEU A 354 5.37 8.76 2.03
CA LEU A 354 6.23 8.64 3.22
C LEU A 354 6.33 7.19 3.71
N VAL A 355 5.21 6.45 3.72
CA VAL A 355 5.22 5.02 4.05
C VAL A 355 5.99 4.20 3.01
N PHE A 356 5.80 4.49 1.71
CA PHE A 356 6.59 3.86 0.65
C PHE A 356 8.09 4.12 0.86
N ASP A 357 8.46 5.31 1.28
CA ASP A 357 9.86 5.66 1.56
C ASP A 357 10.42 4.99 2.82
N GLY A 358 9.58 4.26 3.55
CA GLY A 358 9.98 3.47 4.72
C GLY A 358 9.96 4.27 6.02
N TYR A 359 9.19 5.35 6.08
CA TYR A 359 8.93 6.06 7.33
C TYR A 359 7.77 5.42 8.11
N ASP A 360 7.90 5.40 9.43
CA ASP A 360 6.79 5.29 10.35
C ASP A 360 6.13 6.67 10.43
N VAL A 361 4.86 6.76 10.03
CA VAL A 361 4.15 8.04 9.88
C VAL A 361 3.11 8.20 10.98
N MET A 362 3.21 9.30 11.70
CA MET A 362 2.31 9.71 12.78
C MET A 362 1.75 11.10 12.51
N VAL A 363 0.64 11.45 13.13
CA VAL A 363 0.09 12.81 13.12
C VAL A 363 0.71 13.62 14.27
N GLY A 364 1.30 14.76 13.98
CA GLY A 364 1.97 15.58 14.97
C GLY A 364 1.00 16.44 15.77
N HIS A 365 0.93 16.23 17.08
CA HIS A 365 0.15 17.09 17.99
C HIS A 365 1.03 18.09 18.70
N LEU A 366 0.61 19.35 18.70
CA LEU A 366 1.19 20.47 19.45
C LEU A 366 0.11 21.17 20.27
N ARG A 367 0.49 21.82 21.36
CA ARG A 367 -0.44 22.69 22.12
C ARG A 367 -0.91 23.83 21.22
N GLY A 368 -2.17 23.76 20.78
CA GLY A 368 -2.79 24.76 19.92
C GLY A 368 -2.51 24.61 18.44
N GLY A 369 -2.22 23.38 17.96
CA GLY A 369 -2.06 23.09 16.54
C GLY A 369 -1.74 21.63 16.26
N GLU A 370 -1.70 21.32 15.00
CA GLU A 370 -1.36 20.00 14.45
C GLU A 370 -0.31 20.17 13.34
N VAL A 371 0.56 19.19 13.18
CA VAL A 371 1.41 19.01 12.00
C VAL A 371 0.94 17.73 11.35
N ASP A 372 0.68 17.76 10.05
CA ASP A 372 0.08 16.64 9.36
C ASP A 372 0.87 15.35 9.56
N PHE A 373 2.21 15.42 9.46
CA PHE A 373 3.04 14.22 9.65
C PHE A 373 4.30 14.47 10.46
N VAL A 374 4.53 13.56 11.41
CA VAL A 374 5.83 13.27 12.01
C VAL A 374 6.27 11.94 11.43
N ALA A 375 7.22 11.96 10.51
CA ALA A 375 7.70 10.79 9.81
C ALA A 375 9.08 10.39 10.33
N THR A 376 9.23 9.16 10.81
CA THR A 376 10.45 8.67 11.46
C THR A 376 10.96 7.40 10.81
N LYS A 377 12.28 7.28 10.72
CA LYS A 377 13.03 6.04 10.42
C LYS A 377 14.33 6.04 11.24
N PRO A 378 15.09 4.93 11.29
CA PRO A 378 16.32 4.90 12.07
C PRO A 378 17.21 6.10 11.77
N ARG A 379 17.53 6.89 12.81
CA ARG A 379 18.37 8.11 12.77
C ARG A 379 17.83 9.27 11.91
N ARG A 380 16.57 9.23 11.47
CA ARG A 380 15.94 10.29 10.69
C ARG A 380 14.54 10.60 11.20
N ARG A 381 14.24 11.89 11.31
CA ARG A 381 12.89 12.42 11.53
C ARG A 381 12.69 13.60 10.60
N ILE A 382 11.48 13.74 10.09
CA ILE A 382 11.05 14.92 9.36
C ILE A 382 9.65 15.30 9.81
N TYR A 383 9.33 16.57 9.70
CA TYR A 383 7.99 17.11 9.90
C TYR A 383 7.46 17.59 8.56
N VAL A 384 6.26 17.19 8.22
CA VAL A 384 5.66 17.51 6.93
C VAL A 384 4.28 18.10 7.13
N GLN A 385 4.06 19.27 6.54
CA GLN A 385 2.76 19.91 6.39
C GLN A 385 2.35 19.85 4.93
N VAL A 386 1.05 19.72 4.64
CA VAL A 386 0.55 19.56 3.27
C VAL A 386 -0.55 20.57 3.02
N THR A 387 -0.44 21.35 1.96
CA THR A 387 -1.45 22.32 1.59
C THR A 387 -1.76 22.28 0.09
N GLU A 388 -3.00 22.59 -0.29
CA GLU A 388 -3.40 22.64 -1.68
C GLU A 388 -2.89 23.90 -2.36
N ASP A 389 -2.93 25.04 -1.68
CA ASP A 389 -2.59 26.34 -2.25
C ASP A 389 -1.87 27.21 -1.21
N MET A 390 -0.84 27.91 -1.64
CA MET A 390 -0.03 28.78 -0.80
C MET A 390 0.17 30.17 -1.46
N SER A 391 -0.80 30.57 -2.29
CA SER A 391 -0.72 31.84 -3.04
C SER A 391 -0.95 33.08 -2.18
N ASP A 392 -1.62 32.96 -1.03
CA ASP A 392 -1.86 34.07 -0.12
C ASP A 392 -1.04 33.98 1.17
N GLY A 393 -0.63 35.15 1.69
CA GLY A 393 0.22 35.25 2.86
C GLY A 393 -0.43 34.76 4.16
N GLU A 394 -1.74 34.81 4.29
CA GLU A 394 -2.47 34.34 5.47
C GLU A 394 -2.45 32.81 5.54
N THR A 395 -2.69 32.14 4.41
CA THR A 395 -2.55 30.70 4.29
C THR A 395 -1.11 30.27 4.55
N MET A 396 -0.11 30.96 4.01
CA MET A 396 1.30 30.68 4.24
C MET A 396 1.64 30.75 5.74
N GLU A 397 1.24 31.80 6.44
CA GLU A 397 1.50 31.94 7.87
C GLU A 397 0.80 30.84 8.70
N ARG A 398 -0.41 30.46 8.34
CA ARG A 398 -1.17 29.38 8.98
C ARG A 398 -0.45 28.04 8.86
N GLU A 399 0.07 27.69 7.67
CA GLU A 399 0.75 26.42 7.43
C GLU A 399 2.16 26.37 8.05
N LEU A 400 2.87 27.51 8.13
CA LEU A 400 4.20 27.60 8.75
C LEU A 400 4.15 27.65 10.28
N ALA A 401 3.09 28.20 10.87
CA ALA A 401 3.00 28.45 12.30
C ALA A 401 3.18 27.17 13.17
N PRO A 402 2.61 26.00 12.87
CA PRO A 402 2.87 24.78 13.62
C PRO A 402 4.32 24.34 13.56
N LEU A 403 4.96 24.40 12.37
CA LEU A 403 6.35 23.99 12.16
C LEU A 403 7.36 24.90 12.87
N ARG A 404 7.10 26.21 12.92
CA ARG A 404 7.92 27.17 13.69
C ARG A 404 7.92 26.93 15.20
N ARG A 405 6.85 26.33 15.74
CA ARG A 405 6.73 25.99 17.17
C ARG A 405 7.54 24.78 17.58
N ILE A 406 8.05 24.01 16.62
CA ILE A 406 8.90 22.85 16.88
C ILE A 406 10.32 23.33 17.11
N GLY A 407 10.83 23.14 18.32
CA GLY A 407 12.12 23.67 18.76
C GLY A 407 13.30 22.73 18.52
N ASP A 408 13.16 21.72 17.65
CA ASP A 408 14.27 20.84 17.29
C ASP A 408 14.79 21.10 15.87
N GLU A 409 15.97 20.55 15.55
CA GLU A 409 16.70 20.76 14.31
C GLU A 409 16.33 19.78 13.19
N TYR A 410 15.29 18.98 13.37
CA TYR A 410 14.86 18.06 12.30
C TYR A 410 14.25 18.83 11.14
N ARG A 411 14.43 18.28 9.94
CA ARG A 411 13.94 18.86 8.69
C ARG A 411 12.43 19.08 8.74
N LYS A 412 12.01 20.28 8.34
CA LYS A 412 10.63 20.73 8.28
C LYS A 412 10.28 21.05 6.83
N ILE A 413 9.21 20.48 6.33
CA ILE A 413 8.82 20.57 4.91
C ILE A 413 7.36 20.96 4.81
N VAL A 414 7.04 21.91 3.92
CA VAL A 414 5.67 22.15 3.44
C VAL A 414 5.56 21.65 2.01
N VAL A 415 4.64 20.73 1.77
CA VAL A 415 4.33 20.20 0.44
C VAL A 415 3.13 20.93 -0.12
N VAL A 416 3.28 21.56 -1.29
CA VAL A 416 2.29 22.47 -1.88
C VAL A 416 1.87 21.97 -3.24
N ALA A 417 0.54 21.90 -3.52
CA ALA A 417 0.07 21.48 -4.85
C ALA A 417 0.22 22.59 -5.88
N ARG A 418 -0.06 23.85 -5.50
CA ARG A 418 -0.02 25.01 -6.39
C ARG A 418 0.21 26.31 -5.61
N GLY A 419 0.60 27.34 -6.32
CA GLY A 419 0.86 28.68 -5.79
C GLY A 419 2.23 29.18 -6.19
N ASP A 420 2.49 30.43 -5.84
CA ASP A 420 3.80 31.06 -5.94
C ASP A 420 4.34 31.25 -4.51
N TYR A 421 5.44 30.60 -4.22
CA TYR A 421 6.01 30.55 -2.87
C TYR A 421 7.54 30.50 -2.92
N PRO A 422 8.24 31.03 -1.92
CA PRO A 422 9.69 30.86 -1.79
C PRO A 422 10.03 29.39 -1.49
N SER A 423 11.22 28.96 -1.87
CA SER A 423 11.70 27.59 -1.60
C SER A 423 12.05 27.33 -0.14
N ASP A 424 12.25 28.36 0.67
CA ASP A 424 12.57 28.30 2.10
C ASP A 424 12.04 29.53 2.85
N VAL A 425 11.50 29.31 4.03
CA VAL A 425 11.11 30.35 4.99
C VAL A 425 11.54 29.93 6.38
N ASP A 426 12.44 30.66 6.99
CA ASP A 426 12.95 30.41 8.36
C ASP A 426 13.52 29.00 8.56
N GLY A 427 14.15 28.40 7.53
CA GLY A 427 14.67 27.04 7.54
C GLY A 427 13.57 25.96 7.38
N ILE A 428 12.37 26.35 7.00
CA ILE A 428 11.30 25.45 6.59
C ILE A 428 11.31 25.39 5.07
N GLU A 429 11.58 24.21 4.54
CA GLU A 429 11.61 23.96 3.11
C GLU A 429 10.19 23.89 2.51
N ILE A 430 9.96 24.58 1.41
CA ILE A 430 8.69 24.57 0.69
C ILE A 430 8.92 23.94 -0.69
N VAL A 431 8.23 22.85 -0.96
CA VAL A 431 8.41 22.05 -2.18
C VAL A 431 7.08 21.81 -2.89
N SER A 432 7.13 21.71 -4.22
CA SER A 432 5.94 21.31 -4.96
C SER A 432 5.57 19.85 -4.66
N ALA A 433 4.29 19.52 -4.73
CA ALA A 433 3.82 18.13 -4.57
C ALA A 433 4.46 17.21 -5.62
N VAL A 434 4.64 17.68 -6.86
CA VAL A 434 5.31 16.92 -7.92
C VAL A 434 6.76 16.63 -7.54
N ASP A 435 7.52 17.63 -7.10
CA ASP A 435 8.93 17.45 -6.74
C ASP A 435 9.10 16.55 -5.52
N PHE A 436 8.23 16.69 -4.52
CA PHE A 436 8.22 15.82 -3.35
C PHE A 436 7.97 14.35 -3.72
N LEU A 437 6.96 14.10 -4.56
CA LEU A 437 6.57 12.73 -4.98
C LEU A 437 7.55 12.09 -5.96
N LEU A 438 8.33 12.89 -6.70
CA LEU A 438 9.35 12.43 -7.62
C LEU A 438 10.77 12.47 -7.04
N HIS A 439 10.94 12.90 -5.77
CA HIS A 439 12.25 13.09 -5.12
C HIS A 439 13.19 14.00 -5.93
N ARG A 440 12.66 15.13 -6.40
CA ARG A 440 13.35 16.08 -7.25
C ARG A 440 13.90 17.26 -6.45
#